data_71b1e00fa4938027cff15ee67a21618f
#
_entry.id   71b1e00fa4938027cff15ee67a21618f
#
_cell.length_a   1.000
_cell.length_b   1.000
_cell.length_c   1.000
_cell.angle_alpha   90.00
_cell.angle_beta   90.00
_cell.angle_gamma   90.00
#
_symmetry.space_group_name_H-M   'P 1'
#
loop_
_entity.id
_entity.type
_entity.pdbx_description
1 polymer ?
#
loop_
_entity_poly.entity_id
_entity_poly.type
_entity_poly.pdbx_seq_one_letter_code
_entity_poly.pdbx_strand_id
1 'polypeptide(L)'
;MPEAVPVEKIAEEMFALITECAGKRNLKAGDLTKAMIAKFGEQACNKEQCKQAIRILIDSGRCIYSYLGGSYVQLPPKEEEVASAG
;
A
#
# COMPACT_ATOMS: atom_id res chain seq x y z
N MET A 1 1.22 -1.10 -27.67
CA MET A 1 0.38 -0.24 -26.91
C MET A 1 0.51 -0.47 -25.41
N PRO A 2 1.01 0.49 -24.72
CA PRO A 2 1.18 0.32 -23.30
C PRO A 2 -0.17 0.34 -22.63
N GLU A 3 -0.38 -0.60 -21.77
CA GLU A 3 -1.60 -0.67 -21.02
C GLU A 3 -1.33 -0.25 -19.61
N ALA A 4 -2.23 0.54 -19.09
CA ALA A 4 -2.12 0.91 -17.69
C ALA A 4 -2.25 -0.33 -16.83
N VAL A 5 -1.44 -0.42 -15.82
CA VAL A 5 -1.55 -1.52 -14.86
C VAL A 5 -2.86 -1.33 -14.10
N PRO A 6 -3.65 -2.39 -13.96
CA PRO A 6 -4.89 -2.26 -13.18
C PRO A 6 -4.60 -1.79 -11.76
N VAL A 7 -5.49 -0.98 -11.24
CA VAL A 7 -5.31 -0.44 -9.89
C VAL A 7 -5.22 -1.57 -8.86
N GLU A 8 -5.98 -2.64 -9.08
CA GLU A 8 -5.92 -3.78 -8.17
C GLU A 8 -4.55 -4.42 -8.17
N LYS A 9 -3.92 -4.48 -9.33
CA LYS A 9 -2.58 -5.04 -9.43
C LYS A 9 -1.59 -4.16 -8.67
N ILE A 10 -1.71 -2.86 -8.84
CA ILE A 10 -0.86 -1.93 -8.13
C ILE A 10 -1.05 -2.09 -6.63
N ALA A 11 -2.30 -2.23 -6.20
CA ALA A 11 -2.60 -2.41 -4.78
C ALA A 11 -1.96 -3.68 -4.25
N GLU A 12 -2.00 -4.76 -5.01
CA GLU A 12 -1.39 -6.01 -4.57
C GLU A 12 0.12 -5.87 -4.43
N GLU A 13 0.74 -5.19 -5.37
CA GLU A 13 2.18 -4.98 -5.30
C GLU A 13 2.55 -4.10 -4.11
N MET A 14 1.76 -3.06 -3.88
CA MET A 14 1.97 -2.22 -2.71
C MET A 14 1.81 -3.01 -1.43
N PHE A 15 0.80 -3.87 -1.38
CA PHE A 15 0.55 -4.67 -0.20
C PHE A 15 1.72 -5.62 0.06
N ALA A 16 2.26 -6.21 -0.99
CA ALA A 16 3.41 -7.10 -0.85
C ALA A 16 4.61 -6.32 -0.31
N LEU A 17 4.81 -5.11 -0.82
CA LEU A 17 5.92 -4.29 -0.36
C LEU A 17 5.73 -3.90 1.11
N ILE A 18 4.52 -3.50 1.48
CA ILE A 18 4.22 -3.14 2.85
C ILE A 18 4.46 -4.32 3.77
N THR A 19 4.02 -5.51 3.34
CA THR A 19 4.21 -6.72 4.13
C THR A 19 5.70 -7.02 4.31
N GLU A 20 6.45 -6.84 3.25
CA GLU A 20 7.88 -7.13 3.29
C GLU A 20 8.61 -6.18 4.24
N CYS A 21 8.15 -4.92 4.29
CA CYS A 21 8.79 -3.93 5.14
C CYS A 21 8.17 -3.87 6.54
N ALA A 22 7.14 -4.64 6.79
CA ALA A 22 6.46 -4.60 8.09
C ALA A 22 7.44 -4.96 9.20
N GLY A 23 7.46 -4.12 10.22
CA GLY A 23 8.38 -4.33 11.33
C GLY A 23 9.80 -3.88 11.06
N LYS A 24 10.11 -3.50 9.83
CA LYS A 24 11.46 -3.05 9.48
C LYS A 24 11.50 -1.56 9.25
N ARG A 25 10.52 -1.04 8.54
CA ARG A 25 10.45 0.38 8.23
C ARG A 25 9.02 0.73 7.91
N ASN A 26 8.70 1.98 8.11
CA ASN A 26 7.39 2.52 7.78
C ASN A 26 7.47 3.15 6.39
N LEU A 27 6.43 2.93 5.61
CA LEU A 27 6.36 3.45 4.25
C LEU A 27 5.27 4.51 4.18
N LYS A 28 5.61 5.65 3.63
CA LYS A 28 4.63 6.68 3.38
C LYS A 28 3.96 6.43 2.04
N ALA A 29 2.82 7.06 1.86
CA ALA A 29 2.12 6.94 0.58
C ALA A 29 3.02 7.36 -0.58
N GLY A 30 3.83 8.41 -0.36
CA GLY A 30 4.76 8.85 -1.39
C GLY A 30 5.81 7.82 -1.71
N ASP A 31 6.28 7.11 -0.69
CA ASP A 31 7.27 6.06 -0.90
C ASP A 31 6.69 4.92 -1.74
N LEU A 32 5.45 4.55 -1.45
CA LEU A 32 4.78 3.51 -2.21
C LEU A 32 4.57 3.95 -3.65
N THR A 33 4.16 5.20 -3.82
CA THR A 33 3.94 5.74 -5.16
C THR A 33 5.22 5.69 -5.98
N LYS A 34 6.32 6.15 -5.38
CA LYS A 34 7.60 6.14 -6.08
C LYS A 34 8.03 4.72 -6.43
N ALA A 35 7.84 3.80 -5.50
CA ALA A 35 8.23 2.42 -5.73
C ALA A 35 7.44 1.80 -6.88
N MET A 36 6.15 2.07 -6.93
CA MET A 36 5.32 1.52 -7.99
C MET A 36 5.65 2.14 -9.33
N ILE A 37 5.90 3.44 -9.35
CA ILE A 37 6.28 4.11 -10.59
C ILE A 37 7.62 3.58 -11.09
N ALA A 38 8.54 3.34 -10.16
CA ALA A 38 9.83 2.76 -10.54
C ALA A 38 9.67 1.35 -11.06
N LYS A 39 8.72 0.60 -10.53
CA LYS A 39 8.53 -0.78 -10.91
C LYS A 39 7.80 -0.92 -12.24
N PHE A 40 6.72 -0.17 -12.42
CA PHE A 40 5.86 -0.33 -13.58
C PHE A 40 6.10 0.73 -14.64
N GLY A 41 6.68 1.86 -14.27
CA GLY A 41 6.84 2.97 -15.18
C GLY A 41 5.70 3.95 -15.04
N GLU A 42 6.02 5.22 -15.21
CA GLU A 42 5.03 6.28 -14.99
C GLU A 42 3.89 6.19 -15.99
N GLN A 43 4.16 5.67 -17.16
CA GLN A 43 3.11 5.54 -18.18
C GLN A 43 2.10 4.48 -17.80
N ALA A 44 2.53 3.44 -17.11
CA ALA A 44 1.64 2.36 -16.73
C ALA A 44 1.07 2.55 -15.34
N CYS A 45 1.76 3.31 -14.51
CA CYS A 45 1.39 3.48 -13.10
C CYS A 45 1.68 4.91 -12.69
N ASN A 46 0.72 5.81 -12.88
CA ASN A 46 0.92 7.21 -12.53
C ASN A 46 0.48 7.44 -11.08
N LYS A 47 0.65 8.68 -10.63
CA LYS A 47 0.34 9.02 -9.25
C LYS A 47 -1.12 8.80 -8.91
N GLU A 48 -1.99 9.10 -9.87
CA GLU A 48 -3.42 8.93 -9.64
C GLU A 48 -3.77 7.48 -9.38
N GLN A 49 -3.21 6.58 -10.17
CA GLN A 49 -3.45 5.16 -9.98
C GLN A 49 -2.91 4.69 -8.65
N CYS A 50 -1.77 5.22 -8.24
CA CYS A 50 -1.19 4.86 -6.96
C CYS A 50 -2.09 5.30 -5.80
N LYS A 51 -2.67 6.48 -5.92
CA LYS A 51 -3.60 6.95 -4.90
C LYS A 51 -4.80 6.03 -4.80
N GLN A 52 -5.33 5.63 -5.96
CA GLN A 52 -6.48 4.74 -5.96
C GLN A 52 -6.14 3.38 -5.37
N ALA A 53 -4.93 2.89 -5.65
CA ALA A 53 -4.49 1.62 -5.12
C ALA A 53 -4.39 1.67 -3.59
N ILE A 54 -3.83 2.75 -3.07
CA ILE A 54 -3.73 2.91 -1.63
C ILE A 54 -5.12 2.96 -1.01
N ARG A 55 -6.03 3.67 -1.66
CA ARG A 55 -7.39 3.76 -1.17
C ARG A 55 -8.05 2.39 -1.12
N ILE A 56 -7.80 1.57 -2.14
CA ILE A 56 -8.33 0.22 -2.16
C ILE A 56 -7.82 -0.57 -0.95
N LEU A 57 -6.53 -0.44 -0.66
CA LEU A 57 -5.96 -1.14 0.47
C LEU A 57 -6.58 -0.69 1.78
N ILE A 58 -6.81 0.61 1.93
CA ILE A 58 -7.40 1.14 3.14
C ILE A 58 -8.87 0.73 3.24
N ASP A 59 -9.61 0.88 2.15
CA ASP A 59 -11.04 0.56 2.16
C ASP A 59 -11.29 -0.91 2.40
N SER A 60 -10.42 -1.76 1.90
CA SER A 60 -10.60 -3.20 2.06
C SER A 60 -10.16 -3.69 3.44
N GLY A 61 -9.52 -2.84 4.21
CA GLY A 61 -9.04 -3.23 5.52
C GLY A 61 -7.70 -3.92 5.51
N ARG A 62 -7.05 -4.00 4.36
CA ARG A 62 -5.74 -4.63 4.28
C ARG A 62 -4.65 -3.76 4.87
N CYS A 63 -4.84 -2.47 4.83
CA CYS A 63 -3.86 -1.53 5.35
C CYS A 63 -4.58 -0.43 6.10
N ILE A 64 -3.83 0.27 6.93
CA ILE A 64 -4.36 1.43 7.65
C ILE A 64 -3.34 2.55 7.54
N TYR A 65 -3.81 3.76 7.74
CA TYR A 65 -2.94 4.90 7.89
C TYR A 65 -2.54 5.03 9.35
N SER A 66 -1.27 5.30 9.56
CA SER A 66 -0.77 5.60 10.89
C SER A 66 -0.28 7.04 10.87
N TYR A 67 -0.67 7.80 11.89
CA TYR A 67 -0.31 9.21 11.96
C TYR A 67 0.70 9.50 13.05
N LEU A 68 1.31 8.46 13.58
CA LEU A 68 2.32 8.63 14.62
C LEU A 68 3.62 9.05 13.96
N GLY A 69 3.93 10.34 14.06
CA GLY A 69 5.14 10.86 13.47
C GLY A 69 5.03 11.11 11.97
N GLY A 70 3.83 11.09 11.44
CA GLY A 70 3.61 11.30 10.01
C GLY A 70 2.54 10.39 9.50
N SER A 71 2.30 10.44 8.20
CA SER A 71 1.30 9.58 7.58
C SER A 71 2.01 8.41 6.95
N TYR A 72 1.79 7.22 7.48
CA TYR A 72 2.38 6.00 6.98
C TYR A 72 1.28 5.02 6.62
N VAL A 73 1.55 4.20 5.62
CA VAL A 73 0.64 3.12 5.26
C VAL A 73 1.23 1.84 5.85
N GLN A 74 0.48 1.20 6.70
CA GLN A 74 0.95 0.03 7.44
C GLN A 74 -0.06 -1.08 7.38
N LEU A 75 0.39 -2.28 7.72
CA LEU A 75 -0.55 -3.37 7.93
C LEU A 75 -1.36 -3.08 9.18
N PRO A 76 -2.63 -3.49 9.20
CA PRO A 76 -3.41 -3.31 10.41
C PRO A 76 -2.81 -4.14 11.53
N PRO A 77 -3.01 -3.70 12.76
CA PRO A 77 -2.53 -4.49 13.89
C PRO A 77 -3.26 -5.83 13.91
N LYS A 78 -2.61 -6.80 14.49
CA LYS A 78 -3.15 -8.14 14.52
C LYS A 78 -3.91 -8.44 15.79
N GLU A 79 -4.37 -7.41 16.41
CA GLU A 79 -5.16 -7.60 17.64
C GLU A 79 -6.40 -8.39 17.39
N GLU A 80 -6.92 -8.27 16.19
CA GLU A 80 -8.11 -9.04 15.89
C GLU A 80 -7.84 -10.52 16.08
N GLU A 81 -6.62 -10.94 15.81
CA GLU A 81 -6.28 -12.33 16.05
C GLU A 81 -6.27 -12.63 17.53
N VAL A 82 -5.72 -11.73 18.29
CA VAL A 82 -5.72 -11.89 19.74
C VAL A 82 -7.14 -11.88 20.25
N ALA A 83 -7.92 -10.95 19.75
CA ALA A 83 -9.31 -10.86 20.18
C ALA A 83 -10.06 -12.14 19.85
N SER A 84 -9.78 -12.69 18.68
CA SER A 84 -10.46 -13.90 18.29
C SER A 84 -10.04 -15.06 19.20
N ALA A 85 -8.82 -15.02 19.67
CA ALA A 85 -8.36 -16.04 20.57
C ALA A 85 -9.02 -15.90 21.94
N GLY A 86 -9.40 -14.68 22.25
CA GLY A 86 -10.03 -14.41 23.53
C GLY A 86 -11.44 -14.95 23.62
#